data_cfe0934765d672f78ff1415d65a9254b
#
_entry.id   cfe0934765d672f78ff1415d65a9254b
#
_cell.length_a   1.000
_cell.length_b   1.000
_cell.length_c   1.000
_cell.angle_alpha   90.00
_cell.angle_beta   90.00
_cell.angle_gamma   90.00
#
_symmetry.space_group_name_H-M   'P 1'
#
loop_
_entity.id
_entity.type
_entity.pdbx_description
1 polymer ?
#
loop_
_entity_poly.entity_id
_entity_poly.type
_entity_poly.pdbx_seq_one_letter_code
_entity_poly.pdbx_strand_id
1 'polypeptide(L)'
;MIDKSQIVKKNKTFFYLTYAILLAFVVFNYETVFAILSDILALATPLYIAIIIAFILNIPMRKIEHLYGKKIKRKGLKRGLSIATTLILAVILIILFSAFIIPRLGESIALIITNIFNYADRLVTMINDTLAHFHINYAINYESIQQALTSLDLNHLLSQSGNILGNAGIHLIFQSIGIFGVFINAITSFIMAIYLLANKETHLRQLKKIVTFLFGYHRSLVIFDIGAEANHYFNGFVSGQLLESCILMFLMYVGFRITGLPFPELIAFIIGISSLIPMFGGYFGFAISFILVLAINSTQAIIFTICFVIIQQFEANIIYPRVVGGAVGISGLYVLLSLVIFGNLFGFFGLLIAVPSMALIYAVGSRVVNISLYRKHIEITDKTIKKFDE
;
A
#
# COMPACT_ATOMS: atom_id res chain seq x y z
N MET A 1 60.69 -16.61 -21.99
CA MET A 1 59.79 -15.44 -22.07
C MET A 1 58.39 -15.95 -22.29
N ILE A 2 57.52 -15.94 -21.28
CA ILE A 2 56.11 -16.34 -21.43
C ILE A 2 55.40 -15.21 -22.15
N ASP A 3 54.84 -15.52 -23.32
CA ASP A 3 54.17 -14.54 -24.17
C ASP A 3 52.93 -14.02 -23.46
N LYS A 4 52.91 -12.74 -23.08
CA LYS A 4 51.81 -12.06 -22.42
C LYS A 4 50.49 -12.17 -23.22
N SER A 5 50.57 -12.32 -24.54
CA SER A 5 49.38 -12.47 -25.42
C SER A 5 48.67 -13.80 -25.20
N GLN A 6 49.42 -14.88 -24.93
CA GLN A 6 48.87 -16.19 -24.63
C GLN A 6 48.22 -16.26 -23.25
N ILE A 7 48.76 -15.55 -22.25
CA ILE A 7 48.19 -15.48 -20.89
C ILE A 7 46.83 -14.75 -20.93
N VAL A 8 46.74 -13.63 -21.65
CA VAL A 8 45.49 -12.86 -21.80
C VAL A 8 44.44 -13.64 -22.58
N LYS A 9 44.84 -14.39 -23.61
CA LYS A 9 43.92 -15.23 -24.40
C LYS A 9 43.41 -16.41 -23.58
N LYS A 10 44.27 -17.06 -22.79
CA LYS A 10 43.91 -18.16 -21.89
C LYS A 10 42.97 -17.68 -20.77
N ASN A 11 43.16 -16.48 -20.21
CA ASN A 11 42.27 -15.90 -19.22
C ASN A 11 40.90 -15.57 -19.80
N LYS A 12 40.82 -15.09 -21.05
CA LYS A 12 39.51 -14.84 -21.70
C LYS A 12 38.74 -16.14 -21.97
N THR A 13 39.42 -17.18 -22.47
CA THR A 13 38.79 -18.48 -22.71
C THR A 13 38.30 -19.11 -21.41
N PHE A 14 39.10 -19.04 -20.34
CA PHE A 14 38.67 -19.50 -19.02
C PHE A 14 37.50 -18.72 -18.49
N PHE A 15 37.45 -17.40 -18.67
CA PHE A 15 36.32 -16.57 -18.29
C PHE A 15 35.03 -16.95 -19.04
N TYR A 16 35.08 -17.14 -20.36
CA TYR A 16 33.92 -17.57 -21.15
C TYR A 16 33.45 -18.97 -20.77
N LEU A 17 34.34 -19.89 -20.47
CA LEU A 17 34.02 -21.24 -20.05
C LEU A 17 33.38 -21.25 -18.67
N THR A 18 33.90 -20.48 -17.72
CA THR A 18 33.29 -20.30 -16.40
C THR A 18 31.91 -19.67 -16.49
N TYR A 19 31.77 -18.63 -17.34
CA TYR A 19 30.48 -17.98 -17.58
C TYR A 19 29.45 -18.97 -18.21
N ALA A 20 29.88 -19.77 -19.21
CA ALA A 20 29.00 -20.74 -19.83
C ALA A 20 28.55 -21.84 -18.85
N ILE A 21 29.48 -22.34 -17.99
CA ILE A 21 29.17 -23.33 -16.95
C ILE A 21 28.18 -22.74 -15.92
N LEU A 22 28.42 -21.50 -15.46
CA LEU A 22 27.50 -20.80 -14.54
C LEU A 22 26.14 -20.59 -15.16
N LEU A 23 26.10 -20.18 -16.42
CA LEU A 23 24.84 -19.97 -17.12
C LEU A 23 24.08 -21.29 -17.33
N ALA A 24 24.77 -22.36 -17.72
CA ALA A 24 24.20 -23.70 -17.81
C ALA A 24 23.66 -24.17 -16.44
N PHE A 25 24.45 -23.98 -15.37
CA PHE A 25 23.99 -24.33 -14.01
C PHE A 25 22.72 -23.58 -13.63
N VAL A 26 22.62 -22.28 -13.88
CA VAL A 26 21.43 -21.48 -13.61
C VAL A 26 20.22 -21.96 -14.43
N VAL A 27 20.44 -22.27 -15.73
CA VAL A 27 19.37 -22.74 -16.62
C VAL A 27 18.88 -24.14 -16.24
N PHE A 28 19.77 -25.07 -15.91
CA PHE A 28 19.39 -26.43 -15.54
C PHE A 28 18.83 -26.54 -14.11
N ASN A 29 19.18 -25.60 -13.21
CA ASN A 29 18.73 -25.59 -11.82
C ASN A 29 17.90 -24.34 -11.52
N TYR A 30 17.13 -23.83 -12.50
CA TYR A 30 16.42 -22.55 -12.35
C TYR A 30 15.49 -22.55 -11.13
N GLU A 31 14.80 -23.65 -10.84
CA GLU A 31 13.90 -23.75 -9.67
C GLU A 31 14.66 -23.56 -8.36
N THR A 32 15.80 -24.21 -8.19
CA THR A 32 16.65 -24.08 -6.99
C THR A 32 17.23 -22.68 -6.87
N VAL A 33 17.68 -22.10 -8.00
CA VAL A 33 18.21 -20.74 -8.02
C VAL A 33 17.14 -19.71 -7.67
N PHE A 34 15.92 -19.87 -8.23
CA PHE A 34 14.80 -19.02 -7.89
C PHE A 34 14.34 -19.19 -6.44
N ALA A 35 14.33 -20.43 -5.90
CA ALA A 35 14.03 -20.68 -4.49
C ALA A 35 15.03 -19.98 -3.57
N ILE A 36 16.33 -20.13 -3.81
CA ILE A 36 17.38 -19.43 -3.03
C ILE A 36 17.22 -17.92 -3.14
N LEU A 37 16.93 -17.40 -4.33
CA LEU A 37 16.73 -15.96 -4.52
C LEU A 37 15.49 -15.47 -3.78
N SER A 38 14.40 -16.24 -3.81
CA SER A 38 13.18 -15.97 -3.06
C SER A 38 13.44 -15.94 -1.55
N ASP A 39 14.20 -16.91 -1.03
CA ASP A 39 14.55 -16.96 0.40
C ASP A 39 15.40 -15.77 0.82
N ILE A 40 16.39 -15.38 0.00
CA ILE A 40 17.21 -14.17 0.25
C ILE A 40 16.34 -12.92 0.25
N LEU A 41 15.39 -12.80 -0.70
CA LEU A 41 14.45 -11.68 -0.75
C LEU A 41 13.50 -11.69 0.45
N ALA A 42 13.05 -12.86 0.89
CA ALA A 42 12.23 -13.00 2.09
C ALA A 42 12.97 -12.57 3.37
N LEU A 43 14.25 -12.90 3.49
CA LEU A 43 15.09 -12.43 4.59
C LEU A 43 15.24 -10.90 4.63
N ALA A 44 15.11 -10.22 3.48
CA ALA A 44 15.14 -8.76 3.40
C ALA A 44 13.79 -8.08 3.75
N THR A 45 12.74 -8.83 4.08
CA THR A 45 11.41 -8.29 4.42
C THR A 45 11.45 -7.18 5.48
N PRO A 46 12.19 -7.28 6.60
CA PRO A 46 12.28 -6.18 7.57
C PRO A 46 12.86 -4.90 6.96
N LEU A 47 13.78 -5.01 6.01
CA LEU A 47 14.36 -3.85 5.32
C LEU A 47 13.34 -3.16 4.40
N TYR A 48 12.55 -3.91 3.65
CA TYR A 48 11.49 -3.33 2.81
C TYR A 48 10.46 -2.59 3.65
N ILE A 49 10.01 -3.22 4.74
CA ILE A 49 9.07 -2.59 5.69
C ILE A 49 9.72 -1.33 6.31
N ALA A 50 10.99 -1.39 6.69
CA ALA A 50 11.73 -0.25 7.24
C ALA A 50 11.81 0.92 6.25
N ILE A 51 12.04 0.64 4.97
CA ILE A 51 12.06 1.68 3.92
C ILE A 51 10.69 2.35 3.80
N ILE A 52 9.60 1.58 3.82
CA ILE A 52 8.23 2.10 3.75
C ILE A 52 7.94 2.98 4.99
N ILE A 53 8.22 2.48 6.19
CA ILE A 53 8.02 3.24 7.43
C ILE A 53 8.86 4.51 7.42
N ALA A 54 10.14 4.42 7.05
CA ALA A 54 11.03 5.58 6.97
C ALA A 54 10.54 6.60 5.93
N PHE A 55 10.00 6.13 4.81
CA PHE A 55 9.43 6.99 3.78
C PHE A 55 8.20 7.75 4.29
N ILE A 56 7.25 7.06 4.93
CA ILE A 56 6.04 7.66 5.50
C ILE A 56 6.40 8.67 6.61
N LEU A 57 7.25 8.27 7.56
CA LEU A 57 7.68 9.14 8.67
C LEU A 57 8.55 10.32 8.21
N ASN A 58 9.24 10.21 7.08
CA ASN A 58 10.03 11.32 6.54
C ASN A 58 9.18 12.51 6.08
N ILE A 59 7.89 12.29 5.78
CA ILE A 59 6.96 13.35 5.36
C ILE A 59 6.74 14.36 6.48
N PRO A 60 6.20 14.00 7.66
CA PRO A 60 6.05 14.92 8.78
C PRO A 60 7.40 15.37 9.36
N MET A 61 8.41 14.48 9.38
CA MET A 61 9.73 14.80 9.88
C MET A 61 10.37 16.00 9.15
N ARG A 62 10.26 16.08 7.83
CA ARG A 62 10.79 17.23 7.06
C ARG A 62 10.15 18.55 7.46
N LYS A 63 8.83 18.55 7.71
CA LYS A 63 8.12 19.75 8.18
C LYS A 63 8.60 20.16 9.57
N ILE A 64 8.75 19.21 10.49
CA ILE A 64 9.26 19.43 11.84
C ILE A 64 10.72 19.89 11.80
N GLU A 65 11.55 19.27 10.96
CA GLU A 65 12.95 19.66 10.79
C GLU A 65 13.09 21.10 10.26
N HIS A 66 12.20 21.53 9.37
CA HIS A 66 12.15 22.91 8.89
C HIS A 66 11.78 23.88 10.02
N LEU A 67 10.79 23.52 10.85
CA LEU A 67 10.40 24.33 12.03
C LEU A 67 11.55 24.48 13.02
N TYR A 68 12.25 23.38 13.34
CA TYR A 68 13.43 23.43 14.22
C TYR A 68 14.62 24.17 13.60
N GLY A 69 14.71 24.20 12.27
CA GLY A 69 15.77 24.91 11.55
C GLY A 69 15.84 26.41 11.84
N LYS A 70 14.70 27.01 12.26
CA LYS A 70 14.64 28.42 12.68
C LYS A 70 15.29 28.68 14.04
N LYS A 71 15.40 27.67 14.92
CA LYS A 71 15.87 27.80 16.30
C LYS A 71 17.19 27.08 16.59
N ILE A 72 17.48 25.99 15.89
CA ILE A 72 18.62 25.09 16.19
C ILE A 72 19.63 25.11 15.04
N LYS A 73 20.84 25.65 15.29
CA LYS A 73 21.93 25.75 14.30
C LYS A 73 22.72 24.46 14.12
N ARG A 74 22.80 23.58 15.14
CA ARG A 74 23.56 22.32 15.10
C ARG A 74 22.77 21.27 14.30
N LYS A 75 23.28 20.88 13.11
CA LYS A 75 22.61 19.95 12.19
C LYS A 75 22.25 18.60 12.84
N GLY A 76 23.17 17.98 13.59
CA GLY A 76 22.93 16.70 14.24
C GLY A 76 21.84 16.77 15.32
N LEU A 77 21.86 17.80 16.18
CA LEU A 77 20.85 18.00 17.22
C LEU A 77 19.47 18.27 16.60
N LYS A 78 19.41 19.13 15.57
CA LYS A 78 18.17 19.41 14.82
C LYS A 78 17.57 18.13 14.28
N ARG A 79 18.38 17.28 13.63
CA ARG A 79 17.96 16.01 13.05
C ARG A 79 17.45 15.05 14.13
N GLY A 80 18.22 14.84 15.20
CA GLY A 80 17.84 13.95 16.29
C GLY A 80 16.53 14.37 16.95
N LEU A 81 16.35 15.67 17.25
CA LEU A 81 15.10 16.19 17.80
C LEU A 81 13.92 16.04 16.83
N SER A 82 14.12 16.26 15.52
CA SER A 82 13.06 16.09 14.53
C SER A 82 12.60 14.64 14.43
N ILE A 83 13.53 13.69 14.47
CA ILE A 83 13.21 12.25 14.49
C ILE A 83 12.45 11.92 15.78
N ALA A 84 12.99 12.30 16.95
CA ALA A 84 12.35 12.02 18.24
C ALA A 84 10.92 12.57 18.29
N THR A 85 10.74 13.84 17.91
CA THR A 85 9.39 14.47 17.90
C THR A 85 8.46 13.79 16.92
N THR A 86 8.93 13.40 15.73
CA THR A 86 8.12 12.69 14.74
C THR A 86 7.69 11.31 15.25
N LEU A 87 8.60 10.58 15.89
CA LEU A 87 8.31 9.27 16.47
C LEU A 87 7.32 9.38 17.65
N ILE A 88 7.54 10.34 18.56
CA ILE A 88 6.62 10.60 19.67
C ILE A 88 5.23 10.93 19.12
N LEU A 89 5.14 11.83 18.13
CA LEU A 89 3.87 12.20 17.51
C LEU A 89 3.21 10.97 16.84
N ALA A 90 3.96 10.15 16.12
CA ALA A 90 3.44 8.94 15.48
C ALA A 90 2.93 7.92 16.53
N VAL A 91 3.69 7.70 17.60
CA VAL A 91 3.28 6.83 18.70
C VAL A 91 2.03 7.35 19.41
N ILE A 92 1.97 8.65 19.71
CA ILE A 92 0.78 9.30 20.30
C ILE A 92 -0.44 9.11 19.38
N LEU A 93 -0.29 9.34 18.07
CA LEU A 93 -1.38 9.16 17.10
C LEU A 93 -1.83 7.70 17.04
N ILE A 94 -0.90 6.75 17.03
CA ILE A 94 -1.23 5.32 17.06
C ILE A 94 -1.96 4.95 18.35
N ILE A 95 -1.49 5.41 19.51
CA ILE A 95 -2.14 5.13 20.80
C ILE A 95 -3.55 5.73 20.83
N LEU A 96 -3.72 7.00 20.47
CA LEU A 96 -5.02 7.66 20.43
C LEU A 96 -5.98 6.97 19.47
N PHE A 97 -5.50 6.64 18.27
CA PHE A 97 -6.28 5.92 17.27
C PHE A 97 -6.68 4.53 17.77
N SER A 98 -5.72 3.78 18.32
CA SER A 98 -5.97 2.44 18.86
C SER A 98 -6.92 2.48 20.06
N ALA A 99 -6.75 3.42 20.98
CA ALA A 99 -7.61 3.56 22.14
C ALA A 99 -9.06 3.92 21.79
N PHE A 100 -9.25 4.65 20.68
CA PHE A 100 -10.59 5.01 20.20
C PHE A 100 -11.21 3.93 19.33
N ILE A 101 -10.45 3.38 18.37
CA ILE A 101 -10.98 2.48 17.33
C ILE A 101 -11.05 1.03 17.81
N ILE A 102 -10.01 0.50 18.47
CA ILE A 102 -9.94 -0.93 18.82
C ILE A 102 -11.10 -1.38 19.70
N PRO A 103 -11.48 -0.67 20.79
CA PRO A 103 -12.65 -1.06 21.60
C PRO A 103 -13.95 -1.09 20.78
N ARG A 104 -14.16 -0.08 19.95
CA ARG A 104 -15.36 0.03 19.10
C ARG A 104 -15.45 -1.05 18.03
N LEU A 105 -14.30 -1.38 17.41
CA LEU A 105 -14.20 -2.52 16.50
C LEU A 105 -14.49 -3.83 17.23
N GLY A 106 -13.93 -4.03 18.42
CA GLY A 106 -14.17 -5.20 19.23
C GLY A 106 -15.65 -5.38 19.59
N GLU A 107 -16.32 -4.32 20.09
CA GLU A 107 -17.74 -4.30 20.36
C GLU A 107 -18.56 -4.65 19.10
N SER A 108 -18.23 -4.03 17.96
CA SER A 108 -18.93 -4.25 16.68
C SER A 108 -18.77 -5.68 16.20
N ILE A 109 -17.54 -6.22 16.23
CA ILE A 109 -17.26 -7.60 15.82
C ILE A 109 -17.95 -8.59 16.75
N ALA A 110 -17.92 -8.37 18.08
CA ALA A 110 -18.60 -9.22 19.03
C ALA A 110 -20.13 -9.27 18.77
N LEU A 111 -20.77 -8.13 18.52
CA LEU A 111 -22.18 -8.05 18.16
C LEU A 111 -22.50 -8.77 16.85
N ILE A 112 -21.63 -8.65 15.85
CA ILE A 112 -21.80 -9.36 14.58
C ILE A 112 -21.73 -10.87 14.80
N ILE A 113 -20.70 -11.36 15.49
CA ILE A 113 -20.52 -12.79 15.74
C ILE A 113 -21.68 -13.35 16.55
N THR A 114 -22.13 -12.64 17.60
CA THR A 114 -23.26 -13.07 18.43
C THR A 114 -24.55 -13.20 17.65
N ASN A 115 -24.75 -12.36 16.63
CA ASN A 115 -25.98 -12.33 15.83
C ASN A 115 -25.82 -12.92 14.42
N ILE A 116 -24.70 -13.56 14.12
CA ILE A 116 -24.34 -13.97 12.75
C ILE A 116 -25.38 -14.91 12.13
N PHE A 117 -25.94 -15.82 12.92
CA PHE A 117 -26.99 -16.74 12.47
C PHE A 117 -28.28 -15.98 12.11
N ASN A 118 -28.68 -14.99 12.93
CA ASN A 118 -29.85 -14.15 12.66
C ASN A 118 -29.63 -13.27 11.42
N TYR A 119 -28.41 -12.77 11.21
CA TYR A 119 -28.07 -11.98 10.03
C TYR A 119 -28.05 -12.84 8.77
N ALA A 120 -27.48 -14.06 8.86
CA ALA A 120 -27.49 -15.01 7.75
C ALA A 120 -28.92 -15.41 7.36
N ASP A 121 -29.79 -15.73 8.33
CA ASP A 121 -31.20 -16.07 8.09
C ASP A 121 -31.95 -14.94 7.38
N ARG A 122 -31.80 -13.70 7.84
CA ARG A 122 -32.42 -12.53 7.19
C ARG A 122 -31.90 -12.34 5.76
N LEU A 123 -30.61 -12.47 5.52
CA LEU A 123 -30.06 -12.34 4.16
C LEU A 123 -30.59 -13.43 3.24
N VAL A 124 -30.66 -14.69 3.69
CA VAL A 124 -31.18 -15.80 2.92
C VAL A 124 -32.67 -15.57 2.60
N THR A 125 -33.48 -15.16 3.59
CA THR A 125 -34.91 -14.84 3.40
C THR A 125 -35.07 -13.72 2.38
N MET A 126 -34.35 -12.60 2.52
CA MET A 126 -34.41 -11.50 1.56
C MET A 126 -34.02 -11.91 0.14
N ILE A 127 -32.98 -12.72 -0.02
CA ILE A 127 -32.55 -13.22 -1.34
C ILE A 127 -33.66 -14.12 -1.92
N ASN A 128 -34.18 -15.05 -1.14
CA ASN A 128 -35.21 -15.98 -1.59
C ASN A 128 -36.50 -15.23 -1.96
N ASP A 129 -36.94 -14.25 -1.17
CA ASP A 129 -38.10 -13.41 -1.48
C ASP A 129 -37.87 -12.61 -2.78
N THR A 130 -36.66 -12.10 -2.97
CA THR A 130 -36.28 -11.38 -4.20
C THR A 130 -36.32 -12.32 -5.41
N LEU A 131 -35.72 -13.52 -5.30
CA LEU A 131 -35.76 -14.53 -6.36
C LEU A 131 -37.18 -14.95 -6.71
N ALA A 132 -38.03 -15.16 -5.70
CA ALA A 132 -39.45 -15.48 -5.89
C ALA A 132 -40.20 -14.34 -6.61
N HIS A 133 -39.92 -13.08 -6.27
CA HIS A 133 -40.51 -11.92 -6.94
C HIS A 133 -40.14 -11.86 -8.43
N PHE A 134 -38.92 -12.26 -8.79
CA PHE A 134 -38.52 -12.38 -10.21
C PHE A 134 -38.85 -13.72 -10.86
N HIS A 135 -39.68 -14.57 -10.22
CA HIS A 135 -40.07 -15.88 -10.70
C HIS A 135 -38.93 -16.85 -11.02
N ILE A 136 -37.81 -16.68 -10.28
CA ILE A 136 -36.63 -17.54 -10.41
C ILE A 136 -36.85 -18.75 -9.46
N ASN A 137 -36.97 -19.95 -10.02
CA ASN A 137 -37.16 -21.20 -9.28
C ASN A 137 -35.82 -21.70 -8.67
N TYR A 138 -35.17 -20.87 -7.88
CA TYR A 138 -33.98 -21.23 -7.12
C TYR A 138 -34.12 -20.66 -5.71
N ALA A 139 -33.87 -21.47 -4.70
CA ALA A 139 -33.88 -21.04 -3.32
C ALA A 139 -32.53 -21.41 -2.66
N ILE A 140 -31.98 -20.48 -1.93
CA ILE A 140 -30.76 -20.71 -1.12
C ILE A 140 -31.20 -21.45 0.13
N ASN A 141 -30.57 -22.61 0.41
CA ASN A 141 -30.85 -23.35 1.63
C ASN A 141 -30.07 -22.75 2.80
N TYR A 142 -30.78 -22.29 3.82
CA TYR A 142 -30.21 -21.76 5.05
C TYR A 142 -29.35 -22.82 5.79
N GLU A 143 -29.76 -24.10 5.78
CA GLU A 143 -29.01 -25.18 6.45
C GLU A 143 -27.58 -25.30 5.96
N SER A 144 -27.36 -25.13 4.65
CA SER A 144 -26.01 -25.16 4.07
C SER A 144 -25.12 -24.01 4.60
N ILE A 145 -25.71 -22.83 4.76
CA ILE A 145 -25.01 -21.67 5.31
C ILE A 145 -24.78 -21.85 6.82
N GLN A 146 -25.76 -22.38 7.53
CA GLN A 146 -25.62 -22.70 8.95
C GLN A 146 -24.52 -23.73 9.21
N GLN A 147 -24.43 -24.79 8.40
CA GLN A 147 -23.36 -25.79 8.49
C GLN A 147 -21.99 -25.14 8.20
N ALA A 148 -21.88 -24.28 7.20
CA ALA A 148 -20.67 -23.55 6.92
C ALA A 148 -20.27 -22.60 8.05
N LEU A 149 -21.22 -21.89 8.65
CA LEU A 149 -20.97 -21.01 9.80
C LEU A 149 -20.60 -21.78 11.08
N THR A 150 -21.21 -22.94 11.32
CA THR A 150 -20.87 -23.80 12.46
C THR A 150 -19.52 -24.50 12.32
N SER A 151 -19.08 -24.75 11.09
CA SER A 151 -17.72 -25.27 10.82
C SER A 151 -16.61 -24.24 11.08
N LEU A 152 -16.97 -22.95 11.05
CA LEU A 152 -16.12 -21.87 11.59
C LEU A 152 -16.24 -21.95 13.11
N ASP A 153 -15.19 -22.25 13.85
CA ASP A 153 -15.23 -22.33 15.33
C ASP A 153 -15.49 -20.93 15.94
N LEU A 154 -16.77 -20.47 15.77
CA LEU A 154 -17.23 -19.15 16.20
C LEU A 154 -17.16 -19.00 17.73
N ASN A 155 -17.28 -20.09 18.47
CA ASN A 155 -17.11 -20.08 19.93
C ASN A 155 -15.65 -19.77 20.29
N HIS A 156 -14.70 -20.28 19.50
CA HIS A 156 -13.30 -19.93 19.66
C HIS A 156 -13.03 -18.46 19.31
N LEU A 157 -13.67 -17.94 18.26
CA LEU A 157 -13.62 -16.52 17.89
C LEU A 157 -14.31 -15.62 18.93
N LEU A 158 -15.45 -16.05 19.51
CA LEU A 158 -16.14 -15.33 20.57
C LEU A 158 -15.37 -15.33 21.88
N SER A 159 -14.80 -16.46 22.27
CA SER A 159 -13.93 -16.54 23.45
C SER A 159 -12.67 -15.70 23.27
N GLN A 160 -12.15 -15.62 22.06
CA GLN A 160 -11.05 -14.70 21.72
C GLN A 160 -11.51 -13.24 21.73
N SER A 161 -12.68 -12.88 21.19
CA SER A 161 -13.15 -11.49 21.15
C SER A 161 -13.51 -10.95 22.53
N GLY A 162 -14.12 -11.77 23.40
CA GLY A 162 -14.36 -11.43 24.82
C GLY A 162 -13.07 -11.25 25.61
N ASN A 163 -12.02 -11.98 25.24
CA ASN A 163 -10.70 -11.87 25.84
C ASN A 163 -9.79 -10.82 25.17
N ILE A 164 -10.14 -10.30 23.97
CA ILE A 164 -9.44 -9.19 23.32
C ILE A 164 -9.57 -7.90 24.15
N LEU A 165 -10.66 -7.74 24.89
CA LEU A 165 -10.87 -6.67 25.86
C LEU A 165 -10.16 -6.90 27.20
N GLY A 166 -9.75 -8.15 27.49
CA GLY A 166 -8.94 -8.51 28.65
C GLY A 166 -7.52 -8.93 28.23
N ASN A 167 -6.55 -8.72 29.10
CA ASN A 167 -5.12 -8.99 28.88
C ASN A 167 -4.78 -10.43 28.38
N ALA A 168 -5.72 -11.38 28.43
CA ALA A 168 -5.54 -12.75 27.95
C ALA A 168 -5.73 -12.90 26.43
N GLY A 169 -6.58 -12.08 25.79
CA GLY A 169 -6.84 -12.19 24.35
C GLY A 169 -5.67 -11.75 23.48
N ILE A 170 -4.92 -10.79 23.95
CA ILE A 170 -3.67 -10.39 23.29
C ILE A 170 -2.68 -11.57 23.28
N HIS A 171 -2.58 -12.35 24.37
CA HIS A 171 -1.69 -13.51 24.44
C HIS A 171 -2.08 -14.65 23.49
N LEU A 172 -3.38 -14.94 23.31
CA LEU A 172 -3.84 -16.06 22.46
C LEU A 172 -3.73 -15.75 20.97
N ILE A 173 -4.01 -14.51 20.56
CA ILE A 173 -3.73 -14.04 19.19
C ILE A 173 -2.23 -14.11 18.92
N PHE A 174 -1.41 -13.73 19.88
CA PHE A 174 0.04 -13.80 19.80
C PHE A 174 0.57 -15.23 19.65
N GLN A 175 -0.10 -16.24 20.16
CA GLN A 175 0.35 -17.64 20.14
C GLN A 175 -0.09 -18.40 18.87
N SER A 176 -1.26 -18.06 18.29
CA SER A 176 -1.88 -18.83 17.20
C SER A 176 -1.34 -18.53 15.80
N ILE A 177 -0.69 -17.38 15.55
CA ILE A 177 -0.35 -16.90 14.19
C ILE A 177 1.18 -16.76 13.96
N GLY A 178 2.03 -17.30 14.83
CA GLY A 178 3.47 -17.05 14.73
C GLY A 178 3.83 -15.57 14.92
N ILE A 179 3.02 -14.85 15.70
CA ILE A 179 3.09 -13.39 15.91
C ILE A 179 4.42 -12.98 16.52
N PHE A 180 5.10 -13.87 17.22
CA PHE A 180 6.45 -13.57 17.70
C PHE A 180 7.38 -13.20 16.54
N GLY A 181 7.29 -13.92 15.42
CA GLY A 181 8.04 -13.58 14.18
C GLY A 181 7.60 -12.25 13.60
N VAL A 182 6.28 -11.99 13.52
CA VAL A 182 5.73 -10.71 13.05
C VAL A 182 6.16 -9.56 13.96
N PHE A 183 6.12 -9.75 15.27
CA PHE A 183 6.53 -8.75 16.26
C PHE A 183 8.03 -8.43 16.19
N ILE A 184 8.88 -9.45 16.07
CA ILE A 184 10.33 -9.26 15.88
C ILE A 184 10.58 -8.51 14.56
N ASN A 185 9.92 -8.92 13.47
CA ASN A 185 10.04 -8.25 12.19
C ASN A 185 9.58 -6.78 12.26
N ALA A 186 8.48 -6.51 12.96
CA ALA A 186 7.98 -5.15 13.14
C ALA A 186 8.95 -4.28 13.95
N ILE A 187 9.46 -4.78 15.08
CA ILE A 187 10.46 -4.06 15.89
C ILE A 187 11.74 -3.82 15.08
N THR A 188 12.25 -4.87 14.43
CA THR A 188 13.47 -4.78 13.63
C THR A 188 13.28 -3.76 12.50
N SER A 189 12.15 -3.82 11.79
CA SER A 189 11.81 -2.85 10.73
C SER A 189 11.72 -1.43 11.26
N PHE A 190 11.12 -1.24 12.44
CA PHE A 190 10.99 0.08 13.06
C PHE A 190 12.35 0.65 13.47
N ILE A 191 13.20 -0.15 14.09
CA ILE A 191 14.58 0.23 14.42
C ILE A 191 15.36 0.58 13.15
N MET A 192 15.29 -0.27 12.12
CA MET A 192 15.93 0.00 10.83
C MET A 192 15.41 1.29 10.19
N ALA A 193 14.11 1.58 10.29
CA ALA A 193 13.53 2.82 9.79
C ALA A 193 14.10 4.05 10.49
N ILE A 194 14.31 3.98 11.81
CA ILE A 194 14.97 5.04 12.57
C ILE A 194 16.40 5.26 12.07
N TYR A 195 17.17 4.18 11.86
CA TYR A 195 18.53 4.28 11.32
C TYR A 195 18.57 4.88 9.90
N LEU A 196 17.62 4.47 9.05
CA LEU A 196 17.48 5.01 7.70
C LEU A 196 17.17 6.51 7.74
N LEU A 197 16.26 6.95 8.62
CA LEU A 197 15.92 8.35 8.82
C LEU A 197 17.10 9.14 9.40
N ALA A 198 17.80 8.60 10.40
CA ALA A 198 18.91 9.28 11.07
C ALA A 198 20.08 9.53 10.13
N ASN A 199 20.41 8.55 9.27
CA ASN A 199 21.59 8.59 8.41
C ASN A 199 21.26 8.69 6.91
N LYS A 200 20.08 9.20 6.57
CA LYS A 200 19.55 9.27 5.20
C LYS A 200 20.56 9.82 4.19
N GLU A 201 21.21 10.94 4.51
CA GLU A 201 22.17 11.60 3.62
C GLU A 201 23.41 10.74 3.41
N THR A 202 23.84 10.00 4.42
CA THR A 202 24.99 9.09 4.34
C THR A 202 24.65 7.89 3.45
N HIS A 203 23.48 7.27 3.65
CA HIS A 203 23.04 6.14 2.82
C HIS A 203 22.82 6.56 1.37
N LEU A 204 22.21 7.72 1.11
CA LEU A 204 22.05 8.26 -0.25
C LEU A 204 23.41 8.56 -0.90
N ARG A 205 24.39 9.07 -0.14
CA ARG A 205 25.74 9.31 -0.65
C ARG A 205 26.47 8.01 -0.99
N GLN A 206 26.32 6.97 -0.15
CA GLN A 206 26.88 5.65 -0.41
C GLN A 206 26.24 5.04 -1.66
N LEU A 207 24.91 5.09 -1.79
CA LEU A 207 24.20 4.63 -2.97
C LEU A 207 24.66 5.36 -4.24
N LYS A 208 24.81 6.69 -4.17
CA LYS A 208 25.36 7.48 -5.29
C LYS A 208 26.75 7.01 -5.69
N LYS A 209 27.64 6.71 -4.74
CA LYS A 209 28.99 6.19 -5.04
C LYS A 209 28.92 4.83 -5.75
N ILE A 210 28.07 3.91 -5.25
CA ILE A 210 27.91 2.58 -5.86
C ILE A 210 27.36 2.70 -7.28
N VAL A 211 26.29 3.48 -7.48
CA VAL A 211 25.70 3.69 -8.80
C VAL A 211 26.69 4.32 -9.76
N THR A 212 27.44 5.33 -9.32
CA THR A 212 28.47 5.97 -10.17
C THR A 212 29.62 5.02 -10.51
N PHE A 213 30.01 4.15 -9.58
CA PHE A 213 31.02 3.12 -9.82
C PHE A 213 30.55 2.09 -10.86
N LEU A 214 29.30 1.63 -10.77
CA LEU A 214 28.76 0.58 -11.65
C LEU A 214 28.44 1.10 -13.06
N PHE A 215 27.85 2.30 -13.18
CA PHE A 215 27.30 2.81 -14.44
C PHE A 215 28.12 3.95 -15.07
N GLY A 216 29.14 4.46 -14.37
CA GLY A 216 29.95 5.60 -14.80
C GLY A 216 29.22 6.94 -14.63
N TYR A 217 29.95 8.05 -14.81
CA TYR A 217 29.49 9.40 -14.48
C TYR A 217 28.22 9.83 -15.23
N HIS A 218 28.21 9.75 -16.56
CA HIS A 218 27.09 10.26 -17.37
C HIS A 218 25.78 9.48 -17.13
N ARG A 219 25.85 8.15 -17.04
CA ARG A 219 24.66 7.32 -16.78
C ARG A 219 24.14 7.50 -15.35
N SER A 220 25.02 7.70 -14.39
CA SER A 220 24.63 7.91 -13.00
C SER A 220 23.85 9.21 -12.81
N LEU A 221 24.13 10.28 -13.54
CA LEU A 221 23.35 11.52 -13.50
C LEU A 221 21.90 11.26 -13.91
N VAL A 222 21.69 10.53 -15.00
CA VAL A 222 20.34 10.17 -15.46
C VAL A 222 19.60 9.33 -14.40
N ILE A 223 20.29 8.34 -13.81
CA ILE A 223 19.70 7.51 -12.74
C ILE A 223 19.31 8.36 -11.52
N PHE A 224 20.12 9.35 -11.16
CA PHE A 224 19.83 10.23 -10.03
C PHE A 224 18.66 11.18 -10.33
N ASP A 225 18.53 11.66 -11.55
CA ASP A 225 17.37 12.47 -11.98
C ASP A 225 16.09 11.66 -11.91
N ILE A 226 16.09 10.43 -12.44
CA ILE A 226 14.94 9.49 -12.34
C ILE A 226 14.63 9.22 -10.86
N GLY A 227 15.64 9.01 -10.01
CA GLY A 227 15.46 8.81 -8.58
C GLY A 227 14.85 10.03 -7.85
N ALA A 228 15.21 11.24 -8.26
CA ALA A 228 14.65 12.47 -7.73
C ALA A 228 13.18 12.62 -8.16
N GLU A 229 12.88 12.31 -9.39
CA GLU A 229 11.53 12.31 -9.96
C GLU A 229 10.64 11.24 -9.31
N ALA A 230 11.17 10.00 -9.13
CA ALA A 230 10.50 8.95 -8.36
C ALA A 230 10.14 9.44 -6.95
N ASN A 231 11.11 10.01 -6.23
CA ASN A 231 10.86 10.54 -4.90
C ASN A 231 9.78 11.66 -4.90
N HIS A 232 9.66 12.44 -5.96
CA HIS A 232 8.61 13.45 -6.10
C HIS A 232 7.23 12.81 -6.23
N TYR A 233 7.05 11.89 -7.20
CA TYR A 233 5.77 11.20 -7.42
C TYR A 233 5.33 10.37 -6.20
N PHE A 234 6.24 9.60 -5.63
CA PHE A 234 5.92 8.76 -4.47
C PHE A 234 5.59 9.60 -3.22
N ASN A 235 6.34 10.66 -2.91
CA ASN A 235 6.02 11.52 -1.77
C ASN A 235 4.68 12.24 -1.95
N GLY A 236 4.43 12.80 -3.13
CA GLY A 236 3.18 13.48 -3.43
C GLY A 236 1.99 12.53 -3.29
N PHE A 237 2.07 11.38 -3.96
CA PHE A 237 1.00 10.40 -3.97
C PHE A 237 0.74 9.79 -2.59
N VAL A 238 1.76 9.22 -1.94
CA VAL A 238 1.57 8.54 -0.64
C VAL A 238 1.09 9.50 0.43
N SER A 239 1.62 10.74 0.48
CA SER A 239 1.12 11.73 1.44
C SER A 239 -0.30 12.18 1.14
N GLY A 240 -0.65 12.33 -0.13
CA GLY A 240 -2.01 12.65 -0.56
C GLY A 240 -2.99 11.54 -0.20
N GLN A 241 -2.66 10.29 -0.55
CA GLN A 241 -3.52 9.13 -0.32
C GLN A 241 -3.76 8.84 1.17
N LEU A 242 -2.72 8.95 2.01
CA LEU A 242 -2.87 8.81 3.45
C LEU A 242 -3.77 9.91 4.04
N LEU A 243 -3.60 11.15 3.60
CA LEU A 243 -4.41 12.28 4.07
C LEU A 243 -5.86 12.14 3.60
N GLU A 244 -6.07 11.79 2.33
CA GLU A 244 -7.39 11.52 1.74
C GLU A 244 -8.12 10.44 2.52
N SER A 245 -7.50 9.28 2.72
CA SER A 245 -8.04 8.15 3.49
C SER A 245 -8.46 8.55 4.92
N CYS A 246 -7.64 9.34 5.62
CA CYS A 246 -7.99 9.85 6.94
C CYS A 246 -9.20 10.81 6.90
N ILE A 247 -9.26 11.69 5.90
CA ILE A 247 -10.39 12.63 5.73
C ILE A 247 -11.66 11.85 5.40
N LEU A 248 -11.59 10.89 4.47
CA LEU A 248 -12.73 10.07 4.08
C LEU A 248 -13.25 9.25 5.25
N MET A 249 -12.36 8.59 6.00
CA MET A 249 -12.72 7.85 7.23
C MET A 249 -13.46 8.75 8.22
N PHE A 250 -12.95 9.95 8.45
CA PHE A 250 -13.58 10.90 9.37
C PHE A 250 -14.96 11.36 8.87
N LEU A 251 -15.11 11.70 7.59
CA LEU A 251 -16.37 12.13 7.01
C LEU A 251 -17.41 11.00 7.03
N MET A 252 -17.02 9.77 6.68
CA MET A 252 -17.88 8.59 6.76
C MET A 252 -18.32 8.35 8.21
N TYR A 253 -17.40 8.41 9.16
CA TYR A 253 -17.73 8.26 10.58
C TYR A 253 -18.77 9.28 11.03
N VAL A 254 -18.53 10.56 10.74
CA VAL A 254 -19.47 11.64 11.12
C VAL A 254 -20.82 11.47 10.44
N GLY A 255 -20.84 11.20 9.13
CA GLY A 255 -22.08 10.98 8.38
C GLY A 255 -22.90 9.81 8.91
N PHE A 256 -22.24 8.68 9.20
CA PHE A 256 -22.89 7.48 9.72
C PHE A 256 -23.37 7.65 11.17
N ARG A 257 -22.68 8.42 11.98
CA ARG A 257 -23.12 8.78 13.35
C ARG A 257 -24.36 9.69 13.32
N ILE A 258 -24.41 10.68 12.44
CA ILE A 258 -25.54 11.60 12.31
C ILE A 258 -26.78 10.86 11.81
N THR A 259 -26.60 9.93 10.87
CA THR A 259 -27.71 9.13 10.31
C THR A 259 -28.14 7.96 11.20
N GLY A 260 -27.46 7.71 12.32
CA GLY A 260 -27.82 6.66 13.27
C GLY A 260 -27.58 5.24 12.74
N LEU A 261 -26.63 5.07 11.81
CA LEU A 261 -26.30 3.77 11.25
C LEU A 261 -25.61 2.86 12.28
N PRO A 262 -25.76 1.52 12.16
CA PRO A 262 -25.07 0.57 13.04
C PRO A 262 -23.57 0.55 12.75
N PHE A 263 -22.77 0.32 13.76
CA PHE A 263 -21.33 0.15 13.67
C PHE A 263 -20.59 1.26 12.87
N PRO A 264 -20.88 2.55 13.09
CA PRO A 264 -20.34 3.63 12.28
C PRO A 264 -18.81 3.68 12.31
N GLU A 265 -18.19 3.32 13.43
CA GLU A 265 -16.73 3.25 13.60
C GLU A 265 -16.12 2.15 12.71
N LEU A 266 -16.71 0.95 12.73
CA LEU A 266 -16.27 -0.19 11.93
C LEU A 266 -16.39 0.09 10.44
N ILE A 267 -17.56 0.57 10.02
CA ILE A 267 -17.86 0.83 8.61
C ILE A 267 -16.96 1.94 8.06
N ALA A 268 -16.81 3.04 8.79
CA ALA A 268 -15.94 4.13 8.40
C ALA A 268 -14.46 3.70 8.35
N PHE A 269 -14.03 2.85 9.28
CA PHE A 269 -12.70 2.26 9.28
C PHE A 269 -12.46 1.37 8.05
N ILE A 270 -13.41 0.46 7.74
CA ILE A 270 -13.31 -0.42 6.56
C ILE A 270 -13.20 0.42 5.29
N ILE A 271 -14.08 1.41 5.10
CA ILE A 271 -14.07 2.27 3.92
C ILE A 271 -12.78 3.09 3.85
N GLY A 272 -12.34 3.68 4.97
CA GLY A 272 -11.12 4.48 5.01
C GLY A 272 -9.85 3.69 4.76
N ILE A 273 -9.70 2.49 5.31
CA ILE A 273 -8.56 1.62 5.01
C ILE A 273 -8.59 1.12 3.56
N SER A 274 -9.77 0.73 3.09
CA SER A 274 -9.93 0.31 1.70
C SER A 274 -9.59 1.43 0.71
N SER A 275 -9.88 2.70 1.04
CA SER A 275 -9.60 3.85 0.18
C SER A 275 -8.12 4.08 -0.08
N LEU A 276 -7.21 3.44 0.70
CA LEU A 276 -5.79 3.41 0.36
C LEU A 276 -5.51 2.81 -1.03
N ILE A 277 -6.43 2.00 -1.57
CA ILE A 277 -6.40 1.54 -2.96
C ILE A 277 -7.08 2.60 -3.83
N PRO A 278 -6.34 3.29 -4.71
CA PRO A 278 -6.88 4.38 -5.51
C PRO A 278 -8.06 3.95 -6.38
N MET A 279 -9.05 4.80 -6.53
CA MET A 279 -10.25 4.65 -7.38
C MET A 279 -11.23 3.56 -6.92
N PHE A 280 -10.77 2.42 -6.42
CA PHE A 280 -11.62 1.27 -6.10
C PHE A 280 -11.83 1.06 -4.61
N GLY A 281 -10.92 1.56 -3.78
CA GLY A 281 -10.90 1.25 -2.35
C GLY A 281 -12.20 1.62 -1.63
N GLY A 282 -12.71 2.82 -1.83
CA GLY A 282 -13.97 3.26 -1.25
C GLY A 282 -15.15 2.36 -1.62
N TYR A 283 -15.22 1.91 -2.88
CA TYR A 283 -16.27 1.00 -3.35
C TYR A 283 -16.14 -0.42 -2.79
N PHE A 284 -14.90 -0.92 -2.63
CA PHE A 284 -14.68 -2.19 -1.93
C PHE A 284 -15.13 -2.12 -0.46
N GLY A 285 -14.75 -1.04 0.22
CA GLY A 285 -15.21 -0.80 1.58
C GLY A 285 -16.72 -0.68 1.67
N PHE A 286 -17.36 0.01 0.70
CA PHE A 286 -18.81 0.08 0.58
C PHE A 286 -19.43 -1.30 0.42
N ALA A 287 -18.97 -2.12 -0.51
CA ALA A 287 -19.55 -3.44 -0.79
C ALA A 287 -19.54 -4.34 0.45
N ILE A 288 -18.42 -4.40 1.17
CA ILE A 288 -18.31 -5.16 2.42
C ILE A 288 -19.27 -4.62 3.48
N SER A 289 -19.28 -3.31 3.66
CA SER A 289 -20.10 -2.64 4.67
C SER A 289 -21.59 -2.69 4.34
N PHE A 290 -21.94 -2.65 3.06
CA PHE A 290 -23.32 -2.76 2.60
C PHE A 290 -23.95 -4.11 2.98
N ILE A 291 -23.24 -5.21 2.76
CA ILE A 291 -23.70 -6.56 3.14
C ILE A 291 -23.92 -6.62 4.66
N LEU A 292 -23.01 -6.04 5.45
CA LEU A 292 -23.14 -5.99 6.90
C LEU A 292 -24.39 -5.22 7.34
N VAL A 293 -24.60 -4.01 6.81
CA VAL A 293 -25.75 -3.18 7.19
C VAL A 293 -27.06 -3.78 6.69
N LEU A 294 -27.06 -4.37 5.48
CA LEU A 294 -28.23 -5.04 4.91
C LEU A 294 -28.69 -6.24 5.75
N ALA A 295 -27.73 -7.01 6.29
CA ALA A 295 -28.02 -8.13 7.20
C ALA A 295 -28.73 -7.68 8.49
N ILE A 296 -28.48 -6.45 8.93
CA ILE A 296 -29.12 -5.89 10.13
C ILE A 296 -30.50 -5.34 9.81
N ASN A 297 -30.60 -4.45 8.81
CA ASN A 297 -31.86 -3.79 8.45
C ASN A 297 -31.81 -3.19 7.05
N SER A 298 -32.75 -3.55 6.19
CA SER A 298 -32.86 -3.09 4.80
C SER A 298 -33.01 -1.57 4.67
N THR A 299 -33.79 -0.95 5.55
CA THR A 299 -33.99 0.51 5.55
C THR A 299 -32.70 1.23 5.86
N GLN A 300 -31.91 0.72 6.83
CA GLN A 300 -30.62 1.26 7.17
C GLN A 300 -29.60 1.07 6.02
N ALA A 301 -29.69 -0.02 5.25
CA ALA A 301 -28.86 -0.22 4.07
C ALA A 301 -29.11 0.84 2.97
N ILE A 302 -30.38 1.25 2.80
CA ILE A 302 -30.73 2.34 1.88
C ILE A 302 -30.14 3.66 2.39
N ILE A 303 -30.34 3.99 3.67
CA ILE A 303 -29.79 5.21 4.29
C ILE A 303 -28.26 5.22 4.17
N PHE A 304 -27.62 4.09 4.44
CA PHE A 304 -26.16 3.91 4.29
C PHE A 304 -25.72 4.21 2.86
N THR A 305 -26.41 3.63 1.87
CA THR A 305 -26.08 3.84 0.44
C THR A 305 -26.17 5.30 0.05
N ILE A 306 -27.26 5.98 0.44
CA ILE A 306 -27.46 7.40 0.14
C ILE A 306 -26.35 8.24 0.81
N CYS A 307 -26.08 8.01 2.09
CA CYS A 307 -25.05 8.70 2.83
C CYS A 307 -23.66 8.47 2.20
N PHE A 308 -23.33 7.22 1.86
CA PHE A 308 -22.08 6.87 1.18
C PHE A 308 -21.95 7.60 -0.14
N VAL A 309 -22.97 7.57 -1.01
CA VAL A 309 -22.92 8.21 -2.33
C VAL A 309 -22.69 9.71 -2.20
N ILE A 310 -23.39 10.38 -1.28
CA ILE A 310 -23.20 11.82 -1.05
C ILE A 310 -21.78 12.14 -0.64
N ILE A 311 -21.23 11.41 0.34
CA ILE A 311 -19.87 11.64 0.84
C ILE A 311 -18.86 11.27 -0.25
N GLN A 312 -19.06 10.18 -0.98
CA GLN A 312 -18.16 9.74 -2.06
C GLN A 312 -18.14 10.75 -3.21
N GLN A 313 -19.29 11.36 -3.57
CA GLN A 313 -19.31 12.43 -4.58
C GLN A 313 -18.57 13.69 -4.10
N PHE A 314 -18.71 14.03 -2.82
CA PHE A 314 -17.96 15.13 -2.23
C PHE A 314 -16.44 14.85 -2.23
N GLU A 315 -16.07 13.63 -1.86
CA GLU A 315 -14.67 13.17 -1.89
C GLU A 315 -14.11 13.24 -3.32
N ALA A 316 -14.75 12.60 -4.29
CA ALA A 316 -14.27 12.49 -5.67
C ALA A 316 -14.12 13.84 -6.38
N ASN A 317 -15.04 14.79 -6.12
CA ASN A 317 -15.08 16.07 -6.83
C ASN A 317 -14.34 17.20 -6.11
N ILE A 318 -14.17 17.11 -4.79
CA ILE A 318 -13.63 18.21 -4.00
C ILE A 318 -12.33 17.82 -3.27
N ILE A 319 -12.34 16.69 -2.57
CA ILE A 319 -11.21 16.30 -1.71
C ILE A 319 -10.09 15.71 -2.54
N TYR A 320 -10.40 14.68 -3.33
CA TYR A 320 -9.42 13.94 -4.11
C TYR A 320 -8.59 14.83 -5.05
N PRO A 321 -9.19 15.75 -5.85
CA PRO A 321 -8.42 16.63 -6.71
C PRO A 321 -7.49 17.58 -5.96
N ARG A 322 -7.89 18.02 -4.75
CA ARG A 322 -7.08 18.94 -3.94
C ARG A 322 -5.97 18.24 -3.15
N VAL A 323 -6.18 17.00 -2.74
CA VAL A 323 -5.28 16.26 -1.86
C VAL A 323 -4.32 15.37 -2.63
N VAL A 324 -4.81 14.67 -3.66
CA VAL A 324 -4.07 13.68 -4.44
C VAL A 324 -3.83 14.12 -5.87
N GLY A 325 -4.80 14.78 -6.50
CA GLY A 325 -4.86 15.01 -7.95
C GLY A 325 -3.73 15.83 -8.57
N GLY A 326 -3.04 16.68 -7.80
CA GLY A 326 -1.88 17.45 -8.29
C GLY A 326 -0.57 16.65 -8.38
N ALA A 327 -0.52 15.47 -7.80
CA ALA A 327 0.74 14.74 -7.61
C ALA A 327 1.10 13.78 -8.76
N VAL A 328 0.17 13.41 -9.64
CA VAL A 328 0.36 12.24 -10.52
C VAL A 328 0.34 12.57 -12.01
N GLY A 329 -0.50 13.49 -12.47
CA GLY A 329 -0.51 14.03 -13.86
C GLY A 329 -0.71 13.00 -15.00
N ILE A 330 -1.20 11.79 -14.72
CA ILE A 330 -1.48 10.74 -15.71
C ILE A 330 -2.99 10.55 -15.89
N SER A 331 -3.41 10.09 -17.09
CA SER A 331 -4.83 9.83 -17.35
C SER A 331 -5.34 8.62 -16.57
N GLY A 332 -6.67 8.58 -16.33
CA GLY A 332 -7.33 7.48 -15.62
C GLY A 332 -7.06 6.10 -16.23
N LEU A 333 -6.86 6.01 -17.55
CA LEU A 333 -6.50 4.77 -18.23
C LEU A 333 -5.17 4.20 -17.71
N TYR A 334 -4.14 5.05 -17.57
CA TYR A 334 -2.85 4.62 -17.04
C TYR A 334 -2.93 4.25 -15.55
N VAL A 335 -3.82 4.90 -14.78
CA VAL A 335 -4.09 4.52 -13.39
C VAL A 335 -4.68 3.11 -13.34
N LEU A 336 -5.72 2.81 -14.13
CA LEU A 336 -6.33 1.48 -14.21
C LEU A 336 -5.33 0.41 -14.64
N LEU A 337 -4.57 0.69 -15.70
CA LEU A 337 -3.54 -0.22 -16.20
C LEU A 337 -2.48 -0.51 -15.12
N SER A 338 -2.08 0.51 -14.38
CA SER A 338 -1.11 0.33 -13.30
C SER A 338 -1.63 -0.58 -12.19
N LEU A 339 -2.88 -0.40 -11.77
CA LEU A 339 -3.50 -1.24 -10.75
C LEU A 339 -3.56 -2.72 -11.18
N VAL A 340 -3.90 -2.99 -12.44
CA VAL A 340 -3.89 -4.35 -12.99
C VAL A 340 -2.47 -4.93 -13.01
N ILE A 341 -1.50 -4.21 -13.56
CA ILE A 341 -0.12 -4.70 -13.71
C ILE A 341 0.53 -4.92 -12.33
N PHE A 342 0.59 -3.86 -11.52
CA PHE A 342 1.29 -3.92 -10.24
C PHE A 342 0.53 -4.75 -9.22
N GLY A 343 -0.81 -4.78 -9.26
CA GLY A 343 -1.63 -5.64 -8.43
C GLY A 343 -1.35 -7.13 -8.69
N ASN A 344 -1.23 -7.54 -9.96
CA ASN A 344 -0.87 -8.93 -10.30
C ASN A 344 0.58 -9.27 -9.94
N LEU A 345 1.52 -8.34 -10.10
CA LEU A 345 2.93 -8.59 -9.82
C LEU A 345 3.27 -8.63 -8.32
N PHE A 346 2.67 -7.74 -7.53
CA PHE A 346 3.07 -7.49 -6.14
C PHE A 346 1.90 -7.54 -5.16
N GLY A 347 0.71 -8.00 -5.59
CA GLY A 347 -0.48 -8.09 -4.75
C GLY A 347 -0.91 -6.74 -4.15
N PHE A 348 -1.33 -6.76 -2.88
CA PHE A 348 -1.80 -5.56 -2.18
C PHE A 348 -0.77 -4.41 -2.17
N PHE A 349 0.50 -4.72 -1.92
CA PHE A 349 1.57 -3.71 -1.96
C PHE A 349 1.76 -3.11 -3.36
N GLY A 350 1.54 -3.93 -4.39
CA GLY A 350 1.53 -3.48 -5.79
C GLY A 350 0.45 -2.44 -6.05
N LEU A 351 -0.76 -2.63 -5.51
CA LEU A 351 -1.84 -1.66 -5.64
C LEU A 351 -1.50 -0.30 -5.02
N LEU A 352 -0.84 -0.30 -3.86
CA LEU A 352 -0.43 0.93 -3.17
C LEU A 352 0.62 1.74 -3.96
N ILE A 353 1.54 1.06 -4.66
CA ILE A 353 2.62 1.71 -5.40
C ILE A 353 2.32 1.87 -6.89
N ALA A 354 1.20 1.33 -7.38
CA ALA A 354 0.86 1.26 -8.80
C ALA A 354 0.87 2.65 -9.47
N VAL A 355 0.12 3.57 -8.91
CA VAL A 355 -0.09 4.90 -9.48
C VAL A 355 1.20 5.71 -9.58
N PRO A 356 2.00 5.89 -8.50
CA PRO A 356 3.25 6.64 -8.58
C PRO A 356 4.30 5.95 -9.46
N SER A 357 4.30 4.60 -9.50
CA SER A 357 5.19 3.85 -10.39
C SER A 357 4.86 4.09 -11.86
N MET A 358 3.57 4.07 -12.22
CA MET A 358 3.14 4.36 -13.58
C MET A 358 3.41 5.81 -13.97
N ALA A 359 3.20 6.77 -13.05
CA ALA A 359 3.52 8.17 -13.29
C ALA A 359 5.01 8.36 -13.61
N LEU A 360 5.88 7.69 -12.86
CA LEU A 360 7.31 7.68 -13.14
C LEU A 360 7.65 7.05 -14.49
N ILE A 361 7.08 5.87 -14.79
CA ILE A 361 7.30 5.19 -16.09
C ILE A 361 6.84 6.06 -17.24
N TYR A 362 5.67 6.68 -17.12
CA TYR A 362 5.13 7.58 -18.13
C TYR A 362 6.00 8.82 -18.33
N ALA A 363 6.43 9.47 -17.24
CA ALA A 363 7.27 10.66 -17.31
C ALA A 363 8.63 10.37 -17.95
N VAL A 364 9.30 9.28 -17.53
CA VAL A 364 10.59 8.86 -18.10
C VAL A 364 10.42 8.44 -19.55
N GLY A 365 9.41 7.64 -19.88
CA GLY A 365 9.11 7.18 -21.24
C GLY A 365 8.82 8.35 -22.18
N SER A 366 7.94 9.27 -21.77
CA SER A 366 7.63 10.48 -22.53
C SER A 366 8.86 11.34 -22.78
N ARG A 367 9.71 11.52 -21.77
CA ARG A 367 10.98 12.27 -21.92
C ARG A 367 11.91 11.62 -22.95
N VAL A 368 12.08 10.29 -22.89
CA VAL A 368 12.95 9.55 -23.84
C VAL A 368 12.41 9.67 -25.26
N VAL A 369 11.09 9.50 -25.42
CA VAL A 369 10.42 9.63 -26.74
C VAL A 369 10.59 11.05 -27.29
N ASN A 370 10.28 12.08 -26.48
CA ASN A 370 10.36 13.47 -26.92
C ASN A 370 11.79 13.89 -27.30
N ILE A 371 12.79 13.47 -26.51
CA ILE A 371 14.21 13.72 -26.86
C ILE A 371 14.58 13.03 -28.18
N SER A 372 14.11 11.79 -28.39
CA SER A 372 14.37 11.05 -29.62
C SER A 372 13.72 11.70 -30.85
N LEU A 373 12.46 12.15 -30.71
CA LEU A 373 11.74 12.86 -31.77
C LEU A 373 12.42 14.20 -32.09
N TYR A 374 12.79 14.97 -31.08
CA TYR A 374 13.52 16.22 -31.25
C TYR A 374 14.84 16.04 -32.02
N ARG A 375 15.62 15.01 -31.66
CA ARG A 375 16.88 14.67 -32.36
C ARG A 375 16.66 14.26 -33.83
N LYS A 376 15.47 13.76 -34.13
CA LYS A 376 15.08 13.39 -35.51
C LYS A 376 14.40 14.53 -36.28
N HIS A 377 14.30 15.71 -35.66
CA HIS A 377 13.59 16.88 -36.18
C HIS A 377 12.11 16.58 -36.53
N ILE A 378 11.45 15.78 -35.67
CA ILE A 378 10.05 15.40 -35.83
C ILE A 378 9.22 16.07 -34.75
N GLU A 379 8.21 16.83 -35.16
CA GLU A 379 7.18 17.39 -34.30
C GLU A 379 5.86 16.67 -34.55
N ILE A 380 5.23 16.20 -33.47
CA ILE A 380 3.92 15.54 -33.50
C ILE A 380 2.93 16.41 -32.77
N THR A 381 1.91 16.89 -33.52
CA THR A 381 0.75 17.59 -32.96
C THR A 381 -0.49 16.69 -33.05
N ASP A 382 -1.60 17.07 -32.42
CA ASP A 382 -2.85 16.28 -32.41
C ASP A 382 -3.36 15.93 -33.83
N LYS A 383 -2.98 16.70 -34.85
CA LYS A 383 -3.48 16.53 -36.20
C LYS A 383 -2.41 16.24 -37.26
N THR A 384 -1.14 16.47 -36.96
CA THR A 384 -0.08 16.39 -37.97
C THR A 384 1.24 15.87 -37.40
N ILE A 385 1.98 15.16 -38.26
CA ILE A 385 3.39 14.82 -38.03
C ILE A 385 4.19 15.66 -39.02
N LYS A 386 5.04 16.54 -38.54
CA LYS A 386 5.90 17.41 -39.36
C LYS A 386 7.36 17.13 -39.05
N LYS A 387 8.19 17.18 -40.10
CA LYS A 387 9.63 17.28 -39.95
C LYS A 387 9.98 18.76 -40.06
N PHE A 388 10.72 19.30 -39.09
CA PHE A 388 11.22 20.67 -39.17
C PHE A 388 12.69 20.63 -39.60
N ASP A 389 13.03 21.53 -40.54
CA ASP A 389 14.39 21.72 -40.98
C ASP A 389 15.14 22.59 -39.92
N GLU A 390 16.48 22.48 -39.88
CA GLU A 390 17.35 23.20 -38.95
C GLU A 390 17.21 24.72 -39.01
#